data_73bfd2ae218035e77cf636837621ea4d
#
_entry.id   73bfd2ae218035e77cf636837621ea4d
#
_cell.length_a   1.000
_cell.length_b   1.000
_cell.length_c   1.000
_cell.angle_alpha   90.00
_cell.angle_beta   90.00
_cell.angle_gamma   90.00
#
_symmetry.space_group_name_H-M   'P 1'
#
loop_
_entity.id
_entity.type
_entity.pdbx_description
1 polymer ?
#
loop_
_entity_poly.entity_id
_entity_poly.type
_entity_poly.pdbx_seq_one_letter_code
_entity_poly.pdbx_strand_id
1 'polypeptide(L)'
;TDIREMETLDDRKVQITTVPGSYAMPGSFTKIEDLYNTIAATPIKKGEQITSPRVIYPGGKTGLSRQISEGKRAISIQITEDEAVGKMIKPGDRVDILSIIDYGGGRIEMLKVKTILQDVYVLATGKRVTSEIPLVGLKVDKEIKRLNLNTYNNFNTLTLELTPRDAQVLLYLRRIGRGVYFTLRSNTDKTKEKVRGIELLDVLGEDAAAAKLFFAEKKAREQRR
;
A
#
# COMPACT_ATOMS: atom_id res chain seq x y z
N THR A 1 11.36 24.77 25.28
CA THR A 1 12.21 24.74 24.07
C THR A 1 11.37 24.60 22.81
N ASP A 2 11.93 24.92 21.63
CA ASP A 2 11.29 24.57 20.37
C ASP A 2 11.27 23.04 20.24
N ILE A 3 10.16 22.49 19.76
CA ILE A 3 9.96 21.06 19.52
C ILE A 3 9.80 20.86 18.01
N ARG A 4 10.54 19.91 17.45
CA ARG A 4 10.48 19.58 16.02
C ARG A 4 9.35 18.62 15.74
N GLU A 5 8.90 18.60 14.50
CA GLU A 5 8.00 17.55 14.02
C GLU A 5 8.61 16.16 14.24
N MET A 6 7.77 15.20 14.62
CA MET A 6 8.16 13.82 14.98
C MET A 6 9.09 13.71 16.20
N GLU A 7 9.25 14.76 16.97
CA GLU A 7 10.01 14.75 18.22
C GLU A 7 9.12 14.31 19.40
N THR A 8 9.66 13.45 20.26
CA THR A 8 8.96 12.98 21.47
C THR A 8 8.82 14.10 22.49
N LEU A 9 7.62 14.24 23.04
CA LEU A 9 7.31 15.17 24.13
C LEU A 9 7.66 14.52 25.47
N ASP A 10 8.40 15.25 26.28
CA ASP A 10 8.80 14.87 27.63
C ASP A 10 8.73 16.07 28.57
N ASP A 11 8.84 15.82 29.89
CA ASP A 11 8.80 16.82 30.95
C ASP A 11 9.94 17.88 30.89
N ARG A 12 11.02 17.61 30.15
CA ARG A 12 12.12 18.56 29.95
C ARG A 12 11.80 19.62 28.89
N LYS A 13 10.85 19.32 28.01
CA LYS A 13 10.51 20.15 26.84
C LYS A 13 9.24 20.96 27.07
N VAL A 14 8.34 20.50 27.92
CA VAL A 14 7.04 21.09 28.17
C VAL A 14 6.89 21.49 29.64
N GLN A 15 6.06 22.49 29.92
CA GLN A 15 5.70 22.93 31.28
C GLN A 15 4.24 23.33 31.30
N ILE A 16 3.62 23.20 32.48
CA ILE A 16 2.27 23.74 32.73
C ILE A 16 2.40 25.19 33.09
N THR A 17 1.59 26.02 32.46
CA THR A 17 1.49 27.46 32.75
C THR A 17 0.02 27.84 32.95
N THR A 18 -0.27 28.58 33.99
CA THR A 18 -1.62 29.10 34.22
C THR A 18 -1.86 30.29 33.29
N VAL A 19 -2.92 30.23 32.52
CA VAL A 19 -3.35 31.29 31.61
C VAL A 19 -4.82 31.65 31.88
N PRO A 20 -5.26 32.91 31.70
CA PRO A 20 -6.67 33.27 31.75
C PRO A 20 -7.48 32.41 30.76
N GLY A 21 -8.70 32.00 31.17
CA GLY A 21 -9.51 31.07 30.38
C GLY A 21 -9.81 31.55 28.95
N SER A 22 -9.86 32.87 28.72
CA SER A 22 -10.02 33.48 27.40
C SER A 22 -8.83 33.26 26.45
N TYR A 23 -7.66 32.88 26.98
CA TYR A 23 -6.44 32.60 26.20
C TYR A 23 -6.17 31.10 26.08
N ALA A 24 -6.92 30.23 26.77
CA ALA A 24 -6.77 28.80 26.63
C ALA A 24 -7.33 28.33 25.28
N MET A 25 -6.48 27.69 24.47
CA MET A 25 -6.90 27.14 23.18
C MET A 25 -7.79 25.90 23.40
N PRO A 26 -8.85 25.72 22.61
CA PRO A 26 -9.65 24.50 22.66
C PRO A 26 -8.78 23.26 22.40
N GLY A 27 -8.93 22.24 23.28
CA GLY A 27 -8.15 21.01 23.18
C GLY A 27 -6.72 21.10 23.72
N SER A 28 -6.37 22.16 24.46
CA SER A 28 -5.10 22.25 25.21
C SER A 28 -5.03 21.22 26.32
N PHE A 29 -3.85 20.67 26.55
CA PHE A 29 -3.60 19.73 27.64
C PHE A 29 -3.48 20.47 28.97
N THR A 30 -4.10 19.90 30.02
CA THR A 30 -4.08 20.44 31.39
C THR A 30 -3.15 19.66 32.32
N LYS A 31 -2.71 18.47 31.87
CA LYS A 31 -1.81 17.61 32.65
C LYS A 31 -0.62 17.22 31.76
N ILE A 32 0.58 17.24 32.34
CA ILE A 32 1.81 16.88 31.63
C ILE A 32 1.87 15.38 31.33
N GLU A 33 1.24 14.57 32.19
CA GLU A 33 1.18 13.11 32.06
C GLU A 33 0.47 12.68 30.80
N ASP A 34 -0.51 13.47 30.32
CA ASP A 34 -1.25 13.19 29.08
C ASP A 34 -0.36 13.34 27.81
N LEU A 35 0.79 14.00 27.97
CA LEU A 35 1.78 14.19 26.90
C LEU A 35 2.93 13.18 26.93
N TYR A 36 3.03 12.36 27.99
CA TYR A 36 4.11 11.38 28.05
C TYR A 36 4.02 10.39 26.91
N ASN A 37 5.19 10.13 26.30
CA ASN A 37 5.32 9.27 25.13
C ASN A 37 4.50 9.71 23.91
N THR A 38 4.07 10.96 23.85
CA THR A 38 3.48 11.50 22.62
C THR A 38 4.56 12.07 21.70
N ILE A 39 4.22 12.26 20.44
CA ILE A 39 5.10 12.79 19.40
C ILE A 39 4.44 14.05 18.81
N ALA A 40 5.22 15.10 18.59
CA ALA A 40 4.72 16.29 17.91
C ALA A 40 4.36 16.00 16.46
N ALA A 41 3.11 16.21 16.07
CA ALA A 41 2.63 16.05 14.69
C ALA A 41 3.08 17.19 13.77
N THR A 42 3.40 18.34 14.36
CA THR A 42 3.88 19.55 13.66
C THR A 42 4.90 20.25 14.56
N PRO A 43 5.80 21.07 13.99
CA PRO A 43 6.71 21.87 14.82
C PRO A 43 5.96 22.76 15.80
N ILE A 44 6.42 22.79 17.05
CA ILE A 44 5.84 23.60 18.15
C ILE A 44 6.91 24.56 18.63
N LYS A 45 6.61 25.85 18.64
CA LYS A 45 7.53 26.89 19.09
C LYS A 45 7.48 27.04 20.61
N LYS A 46 8.60 27.49 21.17
CA LYS A 46 8.65 27.85 22.60
C LYS A 46 7.56 28.87 22.93
N GLY A 47 6.75 28.57 23.94
CA GLY A 47 5.63 29.42 24.38
C GLY A 47 4.31 29.14 23.71
N GLU A 48 4.25 28.27 22.69
CA GLU A 48 2.98 27.83 22.10
C GLU A 48 2.26 26.82 23.01
N GLN A 49 0.93 26.91 23.01
CA GLN A 49 0.09 25.92 23.69
C GLN A 49 0.02 24.62 22.88
N ILE A 50 0.20 23.50 23.56
CA ILE A 50 0.11 22.17 22.95
C ILE A 50 -1.36 21.74 22.96
N THR A 51 -1.92 21.48 21.78
CA THR A 51 -3.31 21.05 21.60
C THR A 51 -3.38 19.65 21.04
N SER A 52 -4.48 18.95 21.29
CA SER A 52 -4.70 17.55 20.87
C SER A 52 -4.44 17.28 19.38
N PRO A 53 -4.80 18.16 18.42
CA PRO A 53 -4.48 17.94 17.00
C PRO A 53 -2.98 17.99 16.66
N ARG A 54 -2.16 18.57 17.54
CA ARG A 54 -0.72 18.74 17.32
C ARG A 54 0.14 17.61 17.90
N VAL A 55 -0.48 16.60 18.50
CA VAL A 55 0.22 15.45 19.08
C VAL A 55 -0.28 14.12 18.54
N ILE A 56 0.63 13.18 18.43
CA ILE A 56 0.38 11.80 18.04
C ILE A 56 0.70 10.92 19.23
N TYR A 57 -0.20 9.99 19.56
CA TYR A 57 0.03 8.98 20.59
C TYR A 57 0.64 7.72 19.98
N PRO A 58 1.94 7.41 20.19
CA PRO A 58 2.54 6.19 19.70
C PRO A 58 1.89 4.96 20.32
N GLY A 59 1.68 3.93 19.53
CA GLY A 59 1.23 2.61 19.99
C GLY A 59 -0.26 2.36 20.03
N GLY A 60 -1.10 3.35 20.37
CA GLY A 60 -2.55 3.16 20.40
C GLY A 60 -3.28 3.70 19.16
N LYS A 61 -2.71 4.71 18.50
CA LYS A 61 -3.32 5.45 17.38
C LYS A 61 -2.52 5.40 16.07
N THR A 62 -1.30 4.88 16.08
CA THR A 62 -0.37 4.89 14.94
C THR A 62 -0.17 3.53 14.27
N GLY A 63 -0.76 2.45 14.79
CA GLY A 63 -0.65 1.11 14.20
C GLY A 63 -1.41 0.98 12.88
N LEU A 64 -0.89 0.13 11.99
CA LEU A 64 -1.51 -0.20 10.70
C LEU A 64 -2.98 -0.62 10.83
N SER A 65 -3.35 -1.27 11.94
CA SER A 65 -4.72 -1.71 12.22
C SER A 65 -5.76 -0.57 12.25
N ARG A 66 -5.34 0.67 12.52
CA ARG A 66 -6.23 1.84 12.52
C ARG A 66 -6.45 2.45 11.14
N GLN A 67 -5.57 2.14 10.21
CA GLN A 67 -5.68 2.59 8.83
C GLN A 67 -6.55 1.65 8.00
N ILE A 68 -6.82 0.46 8.54
CA ILE A 68 -7.66 -0.54 7.87
C ILE A 68 -9.13 -0.15 8.06
N SER A 69 -9.86 -0.04 6.95
CA SER A 69 -11.30 0.22 6.95
C SER A 69 -12.06 -0.89 7.65
N GLU A 70 -13.21 -0.56 8.23
CA GLU A 70 -14.08 -1.54 8.86
C GLU A 70 -14.46 -2.65 7.88
N GLY A 71 -14.46 -3.89 8.37
CA GLY A 71 -14.75 -5.08 7.57
C GLY A 71 -13.60 -5.55 6.68
N LYS A 72 -12.50 -4.80 6.58
CA LYS A 72 -11.32 -5.17 5.77
C LYS A 72 -10.16 -5.72 6.59
N ARG A 73 -9.14 -6.20 5.91
CA ARG A 73 -7.91 -6.78 6.47
C ARG A 73 -6.69 -6.28 5.70
N ALA A 74 -5.57 -6.12 6.39
CA ALA A 74 -4.27 -5.92 5.78
C ALA A 74 -3.62 -7.27 5.49
N ILE A 75 -3.11 -7.44 4.29
CA ILE A 75 -2.28 -8.57 3.90
C ILE A 75 -1.02 -8.09 3.23
N SER A 76 0.13 -8.62 3.64
CA SER A 76 1.41 -8.32 3.01
C SER A 76 1.84 -9.48 2.13
N ILE A 77 2.27 -9.15 0.91
CA ILE A 77 2.80 -10.12 -0.04
C ILE A 77 4.17 -9.69 -0.51
N GLN A 78 5.05 -10.66 -0.77
CA GLN A 78 6.31 -10.40 -1.46
C GLN A 78 6.05 -10.13 -2.93
N ILE A 79 6.78 -9.19 -3.50
CA ILE A 79 6.69 -8.78 -4.90
C ILE A 79 8.07 -8.63 -5.50
N THR A 80 8.16 -8.87 -6.79
CA THR A 80 9.32 -8.54 -7.61
C THR A 80 9.15 -7.16 -8.25
N GLU A 81 10.19 -6.68 -8.90
CA GLU A 81 10.17 -5.39 -9.59
C GLU A 81 9.16 -5.38 -10.74
N ASP A 82 9.16 -6.44 -11.54
CA ASP A 82 8.26 -6.61 -12.69
C ASP A 82 6.79 -6.73 -12.28
N GLU A 83 6.51 -7.36 -11.14
CA GLU A 83 5.16 -7.50 -10.60
C GLU A 83 4.58 -6.16 -10.12
N ALA A 84 5.42 -5.20 -9.71
CA ALA A 84 5.02 -3.98 -8.99
C ALA A 84 5.33 -2.68 -9.73
N VAL A 85 5.11 -2.63 -11.03
CA VAL A 85 5.28 -1.41 -11.85
C VAL A 85 6.65 -0.75 -11.62
N GLY A 86 7.74 -1.57 -11.69
CA GLY A 86 9.09 -1.07 -11.42
C GLY A 86 9.29 -0.52 -10.00
N LYS A 87 8.55 -1.03 -9.02
CA LYS A 87 8.53 -0.54 -7.62
C LYS A 87 8.11 0.93 -7.48
N MET A 88 7.33 1.45 -8.41
CA MET A 88 6.81 2.82 -8.34
C MET A 88 5.52 2.98 -7.53
N ILE A 89 4.92 1.87 -7.08
CA ILE A 89 3.73 1.88 -6.23
C ILE A 89 4.08 2.50 -4.87
N LYS A 90 3.23 3.40 -4.39
CA LYS A 90 3.40 4.10 -3.11
C LYS A 90 2.24 3.78 -2.15
N PRO A 91 2.46 3.92 -0.84
CA PRO A 91 1.36 3.91 0.13
C PRO A 91 0.33 5.00 -0.23
N GLY A 92 -0.94 4.64 -0.22
CA GLY A 92 -2.04 5.52 -0.65
C GLY A 92 -2.52 5.32 -2.07
N ASP A 93 -1.74 4.64 -2.92
CA ASP A 93 -2.13 4.33 -4.28
C ASP A 93 -3.25 3.28 -4.35
N ARG A 94 -3.88 3.18 -5.51
CA ARG A 94 -4.84 2.13 -5.86
C ARG A 94 -4.33 1.31 -7.02
N VAL A 95 -4.52 0.00 -6.92
CA VAL A 95 -4.00 -0.97 -7.90
C VAL A 95 -5.08 -1.97 -8.28
N ASP A 96 -4.95 -2.49 -9.51
CA ASP A 96 -5.66 -3.69 -9.91
C ASP A 96 -4.70 -4.88 -9.88
N ILE A 97 -5.24 -6.06 -9.58
CA ILE A 97 -4.47 -7.30 -9.44
C ILE A 97 -4.83 -8.23 -10.58
N LEU A 98 -3.82 -8.55 -11.37
CA LEU A 98 -3.90 -9.51 -12.46
C LEU A 98 -3.18 -10.79 -12.07
N SER A 99 -3.64 -11.91 -12.57
CA SER A 99 -2.96 -13.19 -12.40
C SER A 99 -3.01 -14.03 -13.66
N ILE A 100 -1.94 -14.80 -13.88
CA ILE A 100 -1.89 -15.82 -14.90
C ILE A 100 -2.38 -17.12 -14.28
N ILE A 101 -3.51 -17.63 -14.78
CA ILE A 101 -4.12 -18.85 -14.30
C ILE A 101 -3.79 -19.97 -15.27
N ASP A 102 -3.25 -21.07 -14.75
CA ASP A 102 -2.91 -22.27 -15.52
C ASP A 102 -3.96 -23.36 -15.30
N TYR A 103 -4.74 -23.64 -16.33
CA TYR A 103 -5.76 -24.70 -16.32
C TYR A 103 -5.23 -26.05 -16.85
N GLY A 104 -4.02 -26.04 -17.44
CA GLY A 104 -3.51 -27.16 -18.23
C GLY A 104 -2.20 -27.80 -17.77
N GLY A 105 -1.75 -27.49 -16.53
CA GLY A 105 -0.53 -28.07 -15.99
C GLY A 105 0.73 -27.71 -16.79
N GLY A 106 0.82 -26.46 -17.24
CA GLY A 106 1.97 -25.93 -17.95
C GLY A 106 1.80 -25.76 -19.46
N ARG A 107 0.67 -26.13 -20.02
CA ARG A 107 0.38 -25.92 -21.44
C ARG A 107 0.05 -24.47 -21.73
N ILE A 108 0.80 -23.84 -22.64
CA ILE A 108 0.66 -22.41 -22.96
C ILE A 108 -0.77 -22.09 -23.47
N GLU A 109 -1.36 -22.98 -24.26
CA GLU A 109 -2.71 -22.86 -24.78
C GLU A 109 -3.83 -22.89 -23.71
N MET A 110 -3.46 -23.28 -22.47
CA MET A 110 -4.36 -23.36 -21.33
C MET A 110 -4.06 -22.28 -20.28
N LEU A 111 -3.23 -21.31 -20.61
CA LEU A 111 -2.97 -20.15 -19.76
C LEU A 111 -4.00 -19.06 -20.04
N LYS A 112 -4.44 -18.41 -18.98
CA LYS A 112 -5.37 -17.28 -19.06
C LYS A 112 -4.96 -16.16 -18.12
N VAL A 113 -4.80 -14.97 -18.67
CA VAL A 113 -4.58 -13.76 -17.86
C VAL A 113 -5.93 -13.17 -17.50
N LYS A 114 -6.13 -12.88 -16.22
CA LYS A 114 -7.36 -12.26 -15.72
C LYS A 114 -7.06 -11.16 -14.72
N THR A 115 -7.85 -10.08 -14.77
CA THR A 115 -7.99 -9.13 -13.67
C THR A 115 -8.87 -9.78 -12.61
N ILE A 116 -8.31 -9.99 -11.43
CA ILE A 116 -8.95 -10.72 -10.34
C ILE A 116 -9.59 -9.78 -9.32
N LEU A 117 -8.83 -8.76 -8.92
CA LEU A 117 -9.29 -7.73 -7.98
C LEU A 117 -9.03 -6.37 -8.59
N GLN A 118 -9.96 -5.45 -8.37
CA GLN A 118 -9.87 -4.07 -8.85
C GLN A 118 -10.03 -3.09 -7.72
N ASP A 119 -9.41 -1.93 -7.86
CA ASP A 119 -9.51 -0.82 -6.92
C ASP A 119 -9.07 -1.22 -5.50
N VAL A 120 -7.91 -1.88 -5.42
CA VAL A 120 -7.30 -2.32 -4.16
C VAL A 120 -6.42 -1.20 -3.60
N TYR A 121 -6.64 -0.85 -2.33
CA TYR A 121 -5.89 0.20 -1.66
C TYR A 121 -4.57 -0.32 -1.09
N VAL A 122 -3.49 0.44 -1.32
CA VAL A 122 -2.14 0.13 -0.85
C VAL A 122 -1.92 0.82 0.51
N LEU A 123 -1.83 0.02 1.57
CA LEU A 123 -1.58 0.51 2.93
C LEU A 123 -0.11 0.82 3.18
N ALA A 124 0.79 -0.03 2.66
CA ALA A 124 2.22 0.12 2.90
C ALA A 124 3.07 -0.52 1.80
N THR A 125 4.28 0.03 1.62
CA THR A 125 5.34 -0.56 0.79
C THR A 125 6.57 -0.82 1.66
N GLY A 126 7.00 -2.07 1.76
CA GLY A 126 8.02 -2.48 2.70
C GLY A 126 7.57 -2.22 4.15
N LYS A 127 8.34 -1.44 4.89
CA LYS A 127 8.01 -1.01 6.26
C LYS A 127 7.29 0.34 6.32
N ARG A 128 7.03 1.00 5.19
CA ARG A 128 6.39 2.32 5.12
C ARG A 128 4.88 2.21 5.02
N VAL A 129 4.18 3.01 5.78
CA VAL A 129 2.72 3.08 5.85
C VAL A 129 2.21 4.44 5.34
N THR A 130 0.95 4.50 4.93
CA THR A 130 0.30 5.69 4.35
C THR A 130 0.33 6.93 5.26
N SER A 131 0.41 6.73 6.57
CA SER A 131 0.42 7.83 7.56
C SER A 131 1.81 8.43 7.84
N GLU A 132 2.86 7.99 7.15
CA GLU A 132 4.11 8.72 7.17
C GLU A 132 3.88 10.06 6.46
N ILE A 133 3.86 11.15 7.24
CA ILE A 133 3.69 12.52 6.73
C ILE A 133 4.83 12.78 5.74
N PRO A 134 4.53 13.10 4.48
CA PRO A 134 5.58 13.45 3.56
C PRO A 134 6.31 14.68 4.11
N LEU A 135 7.63 14.59 4.22
CA LEU A 135 8.53 15.69 4.63
C LEU A 135 8.55 16.83 3.58
N VAL A 136 7.36 17.27 3.15
CA VAL A 136 7.21 18.35 2.18
C VAL A 136 7.34 19.67 2.93
N GLY A 137 8.42 20.41 2.64
CA GLY A 137 8.63 21.75 3.20
C GLY A 137 9.68 21.86 4.30
N LEU A 138 10.21 20.76 4.81
CA LEU A 138 11.36 20.82 5.71
C LEU A 138 12.65 21.06 4.89
N LYS A 139 13.50 22.00 5.36
CA LYS A 139 14.91 22.09 4.93
C LYS A 139 15.63 20.88 5.49
N VAL A 140 15.48 19.74 4.82
CA VAL A 140 16.17 18.50 5.16
C VAL A 140 17.57 18.58 4.58
N ASP A 141 18.58 18.27 5.39
CA ASP A 141 19.97 18.18 4.92
C ASP A 141 20.07 17.29 3.68
N LYS A 142 20.95 17.67 2.75
CA LYS A 142 21.10 16.97 1.46
C LYS A 142 21.31 15.45 1.59
N GLU A 143 21.91 15.00 2.69
CA GLU A 143 22.10 13.57 2.99
C GLU A 143 20.79 12.85 3.32
N ILE A 144 19.88 13.47 4.10
CA ILE A 144 18.58 12.89 4.43
C ILE A 144 17.68 12.83 3.18
N LYS A 145 17.78 13.84 2.29
CA LYS A 145 17.09 13.79 0.98
C LYS A 145 17.56 12.64 0.10
N ARG A 146 18.88 12.36 0.08
CA ARG A 146 19.45 11.21 -0.66
C ARG A 146 19.01 9.87 -0.08
N LEU A 147 18.99 9.74 1.25
CA LEU A 147 18.52 8.54 1.94
C LEU A 147 17.03 8.29 1.66
N ASN A 148 16.20 9.33 1.66
CA ASN A 148 14.75 9.19 1.41
C ASN A 148 14.43 8.86 -0.05
N LEU A 149 15.14 9.39 -1.03
CA LEU A 149 14.92 9.08 -2.45
C LEU A 149 15.33 7.64 -2.80
N ASN A 150 16.45 7.13 -2.25
CA ASN A 150 16.88 5.76 -2.49
C ASN A 150 16.03 4.71 -1.75
N THR A 151 15.34 5.08 -0.67
CA THR A 151 14.51 4.16 0.11
C THR A 151 13.14 3.91 -0.54
N TYR A 152 12.68 4.78 -1.46
CA TYR A 152 11.43 4.57 -2.18
C TYR A 152 11.47 3.38 -3.15
N ASN A 153 12.64 3.04 -3.67
CA ASN A 153 12.78 2.04 -4.72
C ASN A 153 13.20 0.65 -4.23
N ASN A 154 13.39 0.45 -2.93
CA ASN A 154 13.93 -0.81 -2.41
C ASN A 154 12.99 -1.50 -1.43
N PHE A 155 11.76 -1.79 -1.87
CA PHE A 155 10.84 -2.62 -1.11
C PHE A 155 10.54 -3.93 -1.85
N ASN A 156 10.39 -5.01 -1.07
CA ASN A 156 10.07 -6.35 -1.58
C ASN A 156 8.73 -6.85 -1.06
N THR A 157 7.97 -6.00 -0.36
CA THR A 157 6.65 -6.35 0.16
C THR A 157 5.67 -5.23 -0.10
N LEU A 158 4.45 -5.62 -0.45
CA LEU A 158 3.31 -4.73 -0.64
C LEU A 158 2.21 -5.13 0.33
N THR A 159 1.72 -4.17 1.12
CA THR A 159 0.62 -4.40 2.05
C THR A 159 -0.67 -3.79 1.50
N LEU A 160 -1.67 -4.62 1.34
CA LEU A 160 -2.93 -4.31 0.68
C LEU A 160 -4.09 -4.36 1.67
N GLU A 161 -5.10 -3.54 1.44
CA GLU A 161 -6.36 -3.56 2.15
C GLU A 161 -7.41 -4.35 1.35
N LEU A 162 -7.81 -5.50 1.87
CA LEU A 162 -8.73 -6.42 1.19
C LEU A 162 -9.88 -6.83 2.08
N THR A 163 -11.00 -7.26 1.46
CA THR A 163 -12.00 -8.03 2.21
C THR A 163 -11.43 -9.38 2.64
N PRO A 164 -11.98 -10.04 3.67
CA PRO A 164 -11.52 -11.38 4.08
C PRO A 164 -11.55 -12.39 2.92
N ARG A 165 -12.57 -12.31 2.05
CA ARG A 165 -12.69 -13.17 0.87
C ARG A 165 -11.61 -12.89 -0.16
N ASP A 166 -11.36 -11.61 -0.48
CA ASP A 166 -10.36 -11.20 -1.47
C ASP A 166 -8.95 -11.58 -1.01
N ALA A 167 -8.69 -11.49 0.30
CA ALA A 167 -7.43 -11.94 0.90
C ALA A 167 -7.21 -13.46 0.67
N GLN A 168 -8.25 -14.29 0.84
CA GLN A 168 -8.18 -15.72 0.54
C GLN A 168 -7.92 -15.97 -0.95
N VAL A 169 -8.61 -15.25 -1.82
CA VAL A 169 -8.40 -15.33 -3.28
C VAL A 169 -6.95 -14.99 -3.64
N LEU A 170 -6.42 -13.90 -3.11
CA LEU A 170 -5.04 -13.49 -3.38
C LEU A 170 -4.01 -14.54 -2.91
N LEU A 171 -4.19 -15.09 -1.70
CA LEU A 171 -3.31 -16.15 -1.19
C LEU A 171 -3.38 -17.42 -2.04
N TYR A 172 -4.57 -17.80 -2.46
CA TYR A 172 -4.76 -18.97 -3.34
C TYR A 172 -4.05 -18.76 -4.68
N LEU A 173 -4.21 -17.59 -5.30
CA LEU A 173 -3.53 -17.25 -6.56
C LEU A 173 -2.01 -17.25 -6.43
N ARG A 174 -1.49 -16.72 -5.32
CA ARG A 174 -0.04 -16.77 -5.03
C ARG A 174 0.50 -18.19 -4.95
N ARG A 175 -0.32 -19.16 -4.54
CA ARG A 175 0.07 -20.55 -4.40
C ARG A 175 0.00 -21.32 -5.71
N ILE A 176 -1.06 -21.11 -6.51
CA ILE A 176 -1.33 -21.91 -7.73
C ILE A 176 -1.07 -21.17 -9.03
N GLY A 177 -1.10 -19.82 -9.01
CA GLY A 177 -0.88 -18.99 -10.18
C GLY A 177 0.59 -18.93 -10.60
N ARG A 178 0.83 -18.53 -11.85
CA ARG A 178 2.18 -18.31 -12.40
C ARG A 178 2.67 -16.87 -12.22
N GLY A 179 2.12 -16.13 -11.28
CA GLY A 179 2.47 -14.76 -10.95
C GLY A 179 1.24 -13.94 -10.60
N VAL A 180 1.48 -12.91 -9.81
CA VAL A 180 0.49 -11.89 -9.45
C VAL A 180 1.09 -10.54 -9.81
N TYR A 181 0.46 -9.83 -10.72
CA TYR A 181 0.93 -8.57 -11.27
C TYR A 181 0.01 -7.44 -10.80
N PHE A 182 0.59 -6.29 -10.55
CA PHE A 182 -0.13 -5.09 -10.14
C PHE A 182 -0.10 -4.07 -11.25
N THR A 183 -1.25 -3.47 -11.53
CA THR A 183 -1.33 -2.28 -12.39
C THR A 183 -1.76 -1.09 -11.57
N LEU A 184 -1.08 0.03 -11.73
CA LEU A 184 -1.34 1.26 -11.00
C LEU A 184 -2.52 1.98 -11.63
N ARG A 185 -3.50 2.36 -10.81
CA ARG A 185 -4.66 3.16 -11.24
C ARG A 185 -4.39 4.64 -11.11
N SER A 186 -5.11 5.44 -11.89
CA SER A 186 -5.22 6.87 -11.61
C SER A 186 -5.90 7.09 -10.26
N ASN A 187 -5.44 8.07 -9.48
CA ASN A 187 -6.01 8.40 -8.17
C ASN A 187 -7.49 8.80 -8.22
N THR A 188 -7.96 9.25 -9.38
CA THR A 188 -9.35 9.67 -9.61
C THR A 188 -10.24 8.53 -10.10
N ASP A 189 -9.65 7.45 -10.61
CA ASP A 189 -10.40 6.33 -11.17
C ASP A 189 -10.80 5.34 -10.07
N LYS A 190 -12.11 5.26 -9.82
CA LYS A 190 -12.75 4.31 -8.90
C LYS A 190 -13.69 3.34 -9.60
N THR A 191 -13.71 3.35 -10.94
CA THR A 191 -14.60 2.51 -11.73
C THR A 191 -14.15 1.05 -11.66
N LYS A 192 -15.11 0.13 -11.65
CA LYS A 192 -14.84 -1.31 -11.77
C LYS A 192 -15.47 -1.81 -13.05
N GLU A 193 -14.66 -2.36 -13.91
CA GLU A 193 -15.08 -2.85 -15.21
C GLU A 193 -15.02 -4.38 -15.25
N LYS A 194 -15.94 -4.97 -15.99
CA LYS A 194 -15.91 -6.42 -16.24
C LYS A 194 -14.93 -6.71 -17.38
N VAL A 195 -13.66 -6.84 -17.04
CA VAL A 195 -12.61 -7.17 -18.02
C VAL A 195 -12.63 -8.65 -18.32
N ARG A 196 -12.79 -9.01 -19.61
CA ARG A 196 -12.68 -10.38 -20.07
C ARG A 196 -11.23 -10.86 -19.94
N GLY A 197 -11.03 -12.07 -19.41
CA GLY A 197 -9.68 -12.68 -19.39
C GLY A 197 -9.19 -13.00 -20.81
N ILE A 198 -7.90 -12.87 -21.02
CA ILE A 198 -7.19 -13.04 -22.30
C ILE A 198 -6.50 -14.39 -22.33
N GLU A 199 -6.64 -15.13 -23.42
CA GLU A 199 -6.00 -16.39 -23.73
C GLU A 199 -5.04 -16.24 -24.93
N LEU A 200 -4.21 -17.25 -25.18
CA LEU A 200 -3.26 -17.24 -26.30
C LEU A 200 -3.93 -16.91 -27.63
N LEU A 201 -5.11 -17.47 -27.89
CA LEU A 201 -5.83 -17.24 -29.15
C LEU A 201 -6.32 -15.79 -29.31
N ASP A 202 -6.62 -15.10 -28.20
CA ASP A 202 -7.00 -13.68 -28.24
C ASP A 202 -5.80 -12.78 -28.63
N VAL A 203 -4.58 -13.22 -28.30
CA VAL A 203 -3.35 -12.48 -28.61
C VAL A 203 -2.90 -12.72 -30.06
N LEU A 204 -3.15 -13.91 -30.61
CA LEU A 204 -2.72 -14.30 -31.96
C LEU A 204 -3.55 -13.63 -33.09
N GLY A 205 -4.73 -13.07 -32.76
CA GLY A 205 -5.55 -12.36 -33.74
C GLY A 205 -5.86 -13.21 -34.99
N GLU A 206 -5.38 -12.80 -36.14
CA GLU A 206 -5.61 -13.50 -37.42
C GLU A 206 -5.00 -14.91 -37.47
N ASP A 207 -3.88 -15.14 -36.76
CA ASP A 207 -3.24 -16.45 -36.67
C ASP A 207 -3.95 -17.44 -35.75
N ALA A 208 -4.99 -17.00 -35.00
CA ALA A 208 -5.70 -17.85 -34.06
C ALA A 208 -6.33 -19.11 -34.69
N ALA A 209 -6.77 -19.02 -35.94
CA ALA A 209 -7.34 -20.16 -36.71
C ALA A 209 -6.28 -21.24 -36.97
N ALA A 210 -5.11 -20.84 -37.44
CA ALA A 210 -3.98 -21.73 -37.70
C ALA A 210 -3.47 -22.40 -36.43
N ALA A 211 -3.37 -21.60 -35.32
CA ALA A 211 -2.97 -22.09 -34.02
C ALA A 211 -3.95 -23.14 -33.47
N LYS A 212 -5.26 -22.91 -33.59
CA LYS A 212 -6.28 -23.92 -33.19
C LYS A 212 -6.11 -25.25 -33.89
N LEU A 213 -5.87 -25.25 -35.21
CA LEU A 213 -5.63 -26.46 -35.98
C LEU A 213 -4.36 -27.18 -35.48
N PHE A 214 -3.28 -26.46 -35.32
CA PHE A 214 -2.03 -27.02 -34.77
C PHE A 214 -2.21 -27.68 -33.40
N PHE A 215 -2.87 -27.02 -32.47
CA PHE A 215 -3.12 -27.58 -31.15
C PHE A 215 -4.06 -28.79 -31.17
N ALA A 216 -5.06 -28.80 -32.07
CA ALA A 216 -5.95 -29.93 -32.25
C ALA A 216 -5.17 -31.16 -32.80
N GLU A 217 -4.32 -30.99 -33.79
CA GLU A 217 -3.47 -32.06 -34.32
C GLU A 217 -2.49 -32.59 -33.26
N LYS A 218 -1.85 -31.70 -32.50
CA LYS A 218 -0.93 -32.08 -31.42
C LYS A 218 -1.65 -32.94 -30.38
N LYS A 219 -2.85 -32.53 -29.94
CA LYS A 219 -3.67 -33.29 -28.99
C LYS A 219 -4.07 -34.65 -29.53
N ALA A 220 -4.42 -34.77 -30.82
CA ALA A 220 -4.76 -36.04 -31.44
C ALA A 220 -3.55 -36.97 -31.53
N ARG A 221 -2.35 -36.47 -31.75
CA ARG A 221 -1.11 -37.25 -31.71
C ARG A 221 -0.75 -37.76 -30.32
N GLU A 222 -0.95 -36.95 -29.28
CA GLU A 222 -0.70 -37.33 -27.90
C GLU A 222 -1.67 -38.41 -27.39
N GLN A 223 -2.92 -38.41 -27.86
CA GLN A 223 -3.92 -39.44 -27.52
C GLN A 223 -3.71 -40.79 -28.23
N ARG A 224 -2.89 -40.83 -29.31
CA ARG A 224 -2.55 -42.07 -30.04
C ARG A 224 -1.30 -42.77 -29.51
N ARG A 225 -0.62 -42.19 -28.55
CA ARG A 225 0.54 -42.78 -27.85
C ARG A 225 0.12 -43.30 -26.47
#